data_1457f6400993fc2d0687ed5cf33dce92
#
_entry.id   1457f6400993fc2d0687ed5cf33dce92
#
_cell.length_a   1.000
_cell.length_b   1.000
_cell.length_c   1.000
_cell.angle_alpha   90.00
_cell.angle_beta   90.00
_cell.angle_gamma   90.00
#
_symmetry.space_group_name_H-M   'P 1'
#
loop_
_entity.id
_entity.type
_entity.pdbx_description
1 polymer ?
#
loop_
_entity_poly.entity_id
_entity_poly.type
_entity_poly.pdbx_seq_one_letter_code
_entity_poly.pdbx_strand_id
1 'polypeptide(L)'
;MADSSSYAAKPWIDHYDYWVQPHMNYPRRPLGEILKLTASAIPDRPATAFLGASLTWAEVKERSDRLGTALVRFGIAKGDRVGIMLPNCPQYLIAAFAILRIGGIVVNVNPLYTPREIGVVAADSGMRLLITLDLLAPNALAVRGQTAIEAIMITSAGEQSVAAVPCPAVEGTQRLSDVLANVTETNMPNVSIDPESDVAVLQYTGGTTGVPKGAMLTHYNIFANVIQTTVLHHPDQKRGEERILLVIPYFHIYGFTVGLMAGTWQGAQQILIPKYDVEALLTAIRDFRPTYFPAVPTIYVSILNHPKAREYGIDKVRAFNCGSAPLPLEVIDQFERMTGGTLNEGYGLSEASPVTHTTPSLSRRKPGSIGIPLPDTDIKIVDLVSGLNAVAPGAEGELCIAGPQIMKGYWKRHDETAGALRKDEQGRVWL
;
A
#
# COMPACT_ATOMS: atom_id res chain seq x y z
N MET A 1 -28.82 -5.10 28.47
CA MET A 1 -28.51 -4.44 27.19
C MET A 1 -27.33 -3.54 27.48
N ALA A 2 -26.15 -3.87 26.91
CA ALA A 2 -24.99 -3.00 27.02
C ALA A 2 -25.32 -1.71 26.31
N ASP A 3 -24.99 -0.59 26.93
CA ASP A 3 -25.34 0.73 26.46
C ASP A 3 -24.60 1.02 25.13
N SER A 4 -25.31 0.94 23.99
CA SER A 4 -24.82 1.30 22.67
C SER A 4 -24.32 2.77 22.62
N SER A 5 -24.64 3.55 23.65
CA SER A 5 -24.21 4.94 23.80
C SER A 5 -22.69 5.07 23.99
N SER A 6 -21.99 4.05 24.52
CA SER A 6 -20.54 4.14 24.78
C SER A 6 -19.70 4.25 23.50
N TYR A 7 -20.04 3.51 22.44
CA TYR A 7 -19.38 3.61 21.13
C TYR A 7 -19.84 4.84 20.33
N ALA A 8 -21.10 5.24 20.49
CA ALA A 8 -21.63 6.43 19.85
C ALA A 8 -20.96 7.73 20.35
N ALA A 9 -20.52 7.75 21.59
CA ALA A 9 -19.75 8.86 22.18
C ALA A 9 -18.33 9.00 21.62
N LYS A 10 -17.81 7.99 20.89
CA LYS A 10 -16.46 7.97 20.30
C LYS A 10 -15.35 8.40 21.27
N PRO A 11 -15.19 7.73 22.41
CA PRO A 11 -14.30 8.19 23.49
C PRO A 11 -12.83 8.23 23.10
N TRP A 12 -12.44 7.59 21.99
CA TRP A 12 -11.08 7.63 21.45
C TRP A 12 -10.68 8.99 20.89
N ILE A 13 -11.63 9.87 20.55
CA ILE A 13 -11.35 11.21 20.00
C ILE A 13 -10.57 12.07 21.00
N ASP A 14 -10.85 11.94 22.29
CA ASP A 14 -10.14 12.65 23.36
C ASP A 14 -8.67 12.24 23.50
N HIS A 15 -8.28 11.14 22.81
CA HIS A 15 -6.92 10.60 22.83
C HIS A 15 -6.16 10.84 21.53
N TYR A 16 -6.74 11.57 20.57
CA TYR A 16 -5.99 12.01 19.39
C TYR A 16 -4.87 12.96 19.77
N ASP A 17 -3.78 12.93 19.04
CA ASP A 17 -2.76 13.96 19.14
C ASP A 17 -3.34 15.31 18.72
N TYR A 18 -2.90 16.40 19.32
CA TYR A 18 -3.53 17.73 19.24
C TYR A 18 -3.71 18.30 17.82
N TRP A 19 -2.96 17.77 16.83
CA TRP A 19 -3.09 18.17 15.42
C TRP A 19 -4.03 17.28 14.62
N VAL A 20 -4.45 16.14 15.16
CA VAL A 20 -5.31 15.16 14.48
C VAL A 20 -6.77 15.60 14.62
N GLN A 21 -7.39 15.92 13.49
CA GLN A 21 -8.81 16.27 13.47
C GLN A 21 -9.67 15.00 13.47
N PRO A 22 -10.78 14.95 14.23
CA PRO A 22 -11.68 13.78 14.23
C PRO A 22 -12.40 13.57 12.91
N HIS A 23 -12.57 14.64 12.12
CA HIS A 23 -13.19 14.63 10.81
C HIS A 23 -12.27 15.25 9.76
N MET A 24 -12.15 14.59 8.61
CA MET A 24 -11.25 14.99 7.53
C MET A 24 -12.01 15.26 6.24
N ASN A 25 -11.44 16.14 5.41
CA ASN A 25 -11.89 16.32 4.04
C ASN A 25 -11.14 15.36 3.12
N TYR A 26 -11.83 14.40 2.53
CA TYR A 26 -11.25 13.44 1.62
C TYR A 26 -11.42 13.87 0.17
N PRO A 27 -10.33 13.95 -0.63
CA PRO A 27 -10.42 14.29 -2.03
C PRO A 27 -11.22 13.24 -2.81
N ARG A 28 -12.29 13.67 -3.50
CA ARG A 28 -13.02 12.83 -4.46
C ARG A 28 -12.33 12.89 -5.82
N ARG A 29 -11.12 12.37 -5.88
CA ARG A 29 -10.26 12.40 -7.07
C ARG A 29 -9.67 11.02 -7.35
N PRO A 30 -9.42 10.68 -8.63
CA PRO A 30 -8.70 9.47 -8.98
C PRO A 30 -7.29 9.42 -8.38
N LEU A 31 -6.85 8.24 -7.93
CA LEU A 31 -5.51 8.05 -7.36
C LEU A 31 -4.39 8.44 -8.33
N GLY A 32 -4.60 8.25 -9.63
CA GLY A 32 -3.62 8.64 -10.65
C GLY A 32 -3.29 10.14 -10.66
N GLU A 33 -4.15 10.99 -10.09
CA GLU A 33 -3.88 12.42 -9.95
C GLU A 33 -2.84 12.74 -8.87
N ILE A 34 -2.61 11.87 -7.89
CA ILE A 34 -1.62 12.08 -6.83
C ILE A 34 -0.23 12.33 -7.45
N LEU A 35 0.20 11.47 -8.37
CA LEU A 35 1.49 11.64 -9.07
C LEU A 35 1.52 12.93 -9.90
N LYS A 36 0.44 13.24 -10.62
CA LYS A 36 0.34 14.46 -11.42
C LYS A 36 0.50 15.72 -10.56
N LEU A 37 -0.20 15.78 -9.43
CA LEU A 37 -0.14 16.92 -8.50
C LEU A 37 1.26 17.06 -7.89
N THR A 38 1.86 15.96 -7.45
CA THR A 38 3.19 15.97 -6.84
C THR A 38 4.28 16.35 -7.84
N ALA A 39 4.28 15.74 -9.02
CA ALA A 39 5.25 16.08 -10.07
C ALA A 39 5.09 17.52 -10.59
N SER A 40 3.88 18.09 -10.57
CA SER A 40 3.68 19.49 -10.93
C SER A 40 4.17 20.46 -9.85
N ALA A 41 4.06 20.07 -8.58
CA ALA A 41 4.46 20.93 -7.47
C ALA A 41 5.97 20.91 -7.17
N ILE A 42 6.62 19.76 -7.33
CA ILE A 42 8.02 19.52 -6.96
C ILE A 42 8.73 18.61 -7.97
N PRO A 43 8.77 18.97 -9.27
CA PRO A 43 9.25 18.10 -10.37
C PRO A 43 10.65 17.55 -10.15
N ASP A 44 11.56 18.38 -9.66
CA ASP A 44 13.00 18.09 -9.56
C ASP A 44 13.41 17.40 -8.26
N ARG A 45 12.46 17.23 -7.30
CA ARG A 45 12.74 16.53 -6.05
C ARG A 45 12.88 15.01 -6.31
N PRO A 46 13.77 14.33 -5.56
CA PRO A 46 13.92 12.88 -5.65
C PRO A 46 12.62 12.17 -5.28
N ALA A 47 12.15 11.29 -6.16
CA ALA A 47 11.00 10.42 -5.94
C ALA A 47 11.41 9.06 -5.40
N THR A 48 12.49 8.49 -5.95
CA THR A 48 12.98 7.16 -5.53
C THR A 48 14.48 7.17 -5.28
N ALA A 49 14.93 6.27 -4.40
CA ALA A 49 16.32 5.82 -4.32
C ALA A 49 16.33 4.29 -4.42
N PHE A 50 17.07 3.75 -5.37
CA PHE A 50 17.08 2.32 -5.69
C PHE A 50 18.41 1.89 -6.30
N LEU A 51 19.12 0.95 -5.65
CA LEU A 51 20.38 0.36 -6.13
C LEU A 51 21.39 1.42 -6.64
N GLY A 52 21.56 2.52 -5.88
CA GLY A 52 22.48 3.60 -6.18
C GLY A 52 21.99 4.63 -7.19
N ALA A 53 20.83 4.43 -7.81
CA ALA A 53 20.19 5.38 -8.72
C ALA A 53 19.00 6.09 -8.07
N SER A 54 18.59 7.21 -8.64
CA SER A 54 17.43 8.00 -8.20
C SER A 54 16.64 8.48 -9.42
N LEU A 55 15.33 8.58 -9.26
CA LEU A 55 14.43 9.26 -10.21
C LEU A 55 13.81 10.46 -9.52
N THR A 56 13.59 11.53 -10.27
CA THR A 56 12.79 12.68 -9.86
C THR A 56 11.29 12.42 -10.05
N TRP A 57 10.42 13.24 -9.44
CA TRP A 57 8.98 13.16 -9.65
C TRP A 57 8.59 13.43 -11.11
N ALA A 58 9.30 14.32 -11.79
CA ALA A 58 9.09 14.57 -13.23
C ALA A 58 9.38 13.33 -14.08
N GLU A 59 10.50 12.63 -13.81
CA GLU A 59 10.87 11.41 -14.53
C GLU A 59 9.90 10.25 -14.27
N VAL A 60 9.48 10.07 -13.03
CA VAL A 60 8.46 9.06 -12.69
C VAL A 60 7.16 9.34 -13.43
N LYS A 61 6.71 10.61 -13.45
CA LYS A 61 5.49 11.00 -14.16
C LYS A 61 5.63 10.77 -15.67
N GLU A 62 6.73 11.19 -16.26
CA GLU A 62 6.98 11.03 -17.69
C GLU A 62 6.95 9.55 -18.11
N ARG A 63 7.65 8.68 -17.37
CA ARG A 63 7.67 7.24 -17.62
C ARG A 63 6.29 6.60 -17.40
N SER A 64 5.54 7.05 -16.38
CA SER A 64 4.16 6.59 -16.16
C SER A 64 3.23 7.01 -17.29
N ASP A 65 3.38 8.22 -17.84
CA ASP A 65 2.57 8.69 -18.96
C ASP A 65 2.89 7.92 -20.26
N ARG A 66 4.17 7.63 -20.51
CA ARG A 66 4.58 6.77 -21.63
C ARG A 66 4.00 5.37 -21.50
N LEU A 67 4.11 4.76 -20.31
CA LEU A 67 3.56 3.43 -20.10
C LEU A 67 2.03 3.44 -20.21
N GLY A 68 1.34 4.43 -19.67
CA GLY A 68 -0.12 4.56 -19.82
C GLY A 68 -0.54 4.67 -21.29
N THR A 69 0.19 5.46 -22.09
CA THR A 69 -0.01 5.55 -23.54
C THR A 69 0.20 4.20 -24.22
N ALA A 70 1.26 3.47 -23.85
CA ALA A 70 1.52 2.14 -24.36
C ALA A 70 0.40 1.16 -24.01
N LEU A 71 -0.05 1.13 -22.75
CA LEU A 71 -1.13 0.26 -22.30
C LEU A 71 -2.41 0.47 -23.13
N VAL A 72 -2.75 1.72 -23.43
CA VAL A 72 -3.89 2.04 -24.33
C VAL A 72 -3.67 1.48 -25.74
N ARG A 73 -2.45 1.57 -26.29
CA ARG A 73 -2.11 0.97 -27.60
C ARG A 73 -2.19 -0.56 -27.57
N PHE A 74 -1.99 -1.19 -26.41
CA PHE A 74 -2.24 -2.63 -26.16
C PHE A 74 -3.72 -2.96 -25.96
N GLY A 75 -4.63 -1.99 -26.10
CA GLY A 75 -6.06 -2.18 -25.96
C GLY A 75 -6.53 -2.24 -24.50
N ILE A 76 -5.71 -1.84 -23.52
CA ILE A 76 -6.12 -1.71 -22.13
C ILE A 76 -6.98 -0.47 -21.99
N ALA A 77 -8.18 -0.65 -21.46
CA ALA A 77 -9.17 0.40 -21.25
C ALA A 77 -9.58 0.52 -19.77
N LYS A 78 -10.42 1.52 -19.46
CA LYS A 78 -11.00 1.67 -18.13
C LYS A 78 -11.68 0.37 -17.68
N GLY A 79 -11.37 -0.06 -16.46
CA GLY A 79 -11.90 -1.29 -15.85
C GLY A 79 -11.15 -2.56 -16.22
N ASP A 80 -10.21 -2.52 -17.17
CA ASP A 80 -9.34 -3.67 -17.43
C ASP A 80 -8.35 -3.89 -16.29
N ARG A 81 -8.05 -5.14 -15.99
CA ARG A 81 -7.14 -5.55 -14.92
C ARG A 81 -5.76 -5.78 -15.50
N VAL A 82 -4.79 -5.11 -14.87
CA VAL A 82 -3.36 -5.26 -15.19
C VAL A 82 -2.63 -5.73 -13.94
N GLY A 83 -1.97 -6.88 -14.04
CA GLY A 83 -1.17 -7.45 -12.97
C GLY A 83 0.17 -6.76 -12.82
N ILE A 84 0.59 -6.50 -11.58
CA ILE A 84 1.95 -6.08 -11.26
C ILE A 84 2.55 -7.14 -10.32
N MET A 85 3.54 -7.88 -10.81
CA MET A 85 4.28 -8.93 -10.10
C MET A 85 5.74 -8.51 -9.95
N LEU A 86 5.98 -7.44 -9.20
CA LEU A 86 7.29 -6.81 -9.01
C LEU A 86 7.59 -6.64 -7.52
N PRO A 87 8.86 -6.72 -7.10
CA PRO A 87 9.28 -6.26 -5.78
C PRO A 87 9.25 -4.73 -5.69
N ASN A 88 9.72 -4.18 -4.56
CA ASN A 88 9.92 -2.74 -4.44
C ASN A 88 10.98 -2.25 -5.43
N CYS A 89 10.53 -1.58 -6.47
CA CYS A 89 11.39 -0.99 -7.50
C CYS A 89 10.68 0.21 -8.16
N PRO A 90 11.40 1.13 -8.81
CA PRO A 90 10.80 2.27 -9.50
C PRO A 90 9.78 1.85 -10.56
N GLN A 91 9.99 0.73 -11.23
CA GLN A 91 9.10 0.22 -12.27
C GLN A 91 7.71 -0.13 -11.70
N TYR A 92 7.62 -0.59 -10.43
CA TYR A 92 6.34 -0.82 -9.79
C TYR A 92 5.54 0.49 -9.64
N LEU A 93 6.20 1.54 -9.13
CA LEU A 93 5.61 2.87 -8.97
C LEU A 93 5.12 3.42 -10.32
N ILE A 94 5.94 3.33 -11.36
CA ILE A 94 5.62 3.75 -12.73
C ILE A 94 4.41 2.98 -13.26
N ALA A 95 4.39 1.66 -13.12
CA ALA A 95 3.31 0.80 -13.59
C ALA A 95 1.98 1.09 -12.86
N ALA A 96 2.00 1.20 -11.53
CA ALA A 96 0.82 1.48 -10.74
C ALA A 96 0.14 2.78 -11.19
N PHE A 97 0.91 3.88 -11.33
CA PHE A 97 0.34 5.14 -11.77
C PHE A 97 -0.08 5.13 -13.24
N ALA A 98 0.63 4.44 -14.13
CA ALA A 98 0.24 4.28 -15.53
C ALA A 98 -1.14 3.62 -15.66
N ILE A 99 -1.36 2.52 -14.92
CA ILE A 99 -2.63 1.78 -14.90
C ILE A 99 -3.76 2.64 -14.33
N LEU A 100 -3.53 3.26 -13.16
CA LEU A 100 -4.55 4.07 -12.48
C LEU A 100 -4.98 5.30 -13.29
N ARG A 101 -4.06 5.90 -14.05
CA ARG A 101 -4.35 7.11 -14.85
C ARG A 101 -5.20 6.83 -16.08
N ILE A 102 -5.15 5.64 -16.63
CA ILE A 102 -6.03 5.21 -17.73
C ILE A 102 -7.34 4.58 -17.23
N GLY A 103 -7.60 4.59 -15.92
CA GLY A 103 -8.76 3.96 -15.31
C GLY A 103 -8.69 2.43 -15.26
N GLY A 104 -7.52 1.85 -15.50
CA GLY A 104 -7.27 0.43 -15.31
C GLY A 104 -7.24 0.04 -13.82
N ILE A 105 -7.43 -1.24 -13.55
CA ILE A 105 -7.43 -1.81 -12.20
C ILE A 105 -6.09 -2.51 -11.96
N VAL A 106 -5.35 -2.08 -10.94
CA VAL A 106 -4.13 -2.76 -10.51
C VAL A 106 -4.48 -4.08 -9.83
N VAL A 107 -3.88 -5.17 -10.28
CA VAL A 107 -3.93 -6.47 -9.59
C VAL A 107 -2.56 -6.71 -8.96
N ASN A 108 -2.48 -6.63 -7.64
CA ASN A 108 -1.26 -6.88 -6.92
C ASN A 108 -0.99 -8.39 -6.86
N VAL A 109 0.15 -8.80 -7.44
CA VAL A 109 0.57 -10.21 -7.50
C VAL A 109 1.89 -10.36 -6.74
N ASN A 110 1.92 -11.28 -5.79
CA ASN A 110 3.14 -11.57 -5.03
C ASN A 110 4.21 -12.21 -5.95
N PRO A 111 5.41 -11.62 -6.07
CA PRO A 111 6.51 -12.18 -6.88
C PRO A 111 6.98 -13.57 -6.44
N LEU A 112 6.64 -13.99 -5.23
CA LEU A 112 6.98 -15.31 -4.69
C LEU A 112 5.93 -16.39 -5.03
N TYR A 113 4.84 -16.04 -5.72
CA TYR A 113 3.82 -16.99 -6.09
C TYR A 113 4.35 -18.03 -7.09
N THR A 114 3.94 -19.27 -6.87
CA THR A 114 4.10 -20.36 -7.84
C THR A 114 3.25 -20.12 -9.08
N PRO A 115 3.55 -20.78 -10.22
CA PRO A 115 2.68 -20.70 -11.41
C PRO A 115 1.21 -21.01 -11.11
N ARG A 116 0.93 -21.99 -10.24
CA ARG A 116 -0.45 -22.32 -9.83
C ARG A 116 -1.15 -21.15 -9.15
N GLU A 117 -0.50 -20.48 -8.21
CA GLU A 117 -1.06 -19.33 -7.50
C GLU A 117 -1.25 -18.12 -8.42
N ILE A 118 -0.29 -17.87 -9.32
CA ILE A 118 -0.43 -16.85 -10.37
C ILE A 118 -1.64 -17.16 -11.25
N GLY A 119 -1.80 -18.42 -11.67
CA GLY A 119 -2.92 -18.87 -12.49
C GLY A 119 -4.28 -18.65 -11.80
N VAL A 120 -4.39 -18.94 -10.50
CA VAL A 120 -5.60 -18.68 -9.71
C VAL A 120 -5.97 -17.20 -9.70
N VAL A 121 -5.01 -16.34 -9.38
CA VAL A 121 -5.23 -14.88 -9.34
C VAL A 121 -5.56 -14.34 -10.73
N ALA A 122 -4.87 -14.81 -11.77
CA ALA A 122 -5.08 -14.37 -13.14
C ALA A 122 -6.46 -14.79 -13.68
N ALA A 123 -6.89 -16.02 -13.41
CA ALA A 123 -8.20 -16.52 -13.84
C ALA A 123 -9.34 -15.79 -13.11
N ASP A 124 -9.24 -15.60 -11.80
CA ASP A 124 -10.28 -14.93 -11.01
C ASP A 124 -10.40 -13.44 -11.34
N SER A 125 -9.28 -12.72 -11.38
CA SER A 125 -9.26 -11.30 -11.75
C SER A 125 -9.63 -11.07 -13.22
N GLY A 126 -9.27 -12.00 -14.09
CA GLY A 126 -9.33 -11.83 -15.53
C GLY A 126 -8.36 -10.76 -16.02
N MET A 127 -7.17 -10.66 -15.42
CA MET A 127 -6.15 -9.71 -15.86
C MET A 127 -5.72 -10.00 -17.30
N ARG A 128 -5.61 -8.93 -18.10
CA ARG A 128 -5.28 -9.01 -19.53
C ARG A 128 -3.78 -8.83 -19.81
N LEU A 129 -3.08 -8.15 -18.90
CA LEU A 129 -1.66 -7.90 -19.03
C LEU A 129 -0.98 -8.11 -17.68
N LEU A 130 0.24 -8.66 -17.69
CA LEU A 130 1.06 -8.85 -16.50
C LEU A 130 2.42 -8.18 -16.70
N ILE A 131 2.81 -7.31 -15.75
CA ILE A 131 4.13 -6.70 -15.68
C ILE A 131 4.93 -7.42 -14.61
N THR A 132 6.10 -7.97 -14.97
CA THR A 132 6.89 -8.81 -14.04
C THR A 132 8.40 -8.63 -14.24
N LEU A 133 9.21 -9.26 -13.36
CA LEU A 133 10.65 -9.37 -13.58
C LEU A 133 10.98 -10.41 -14.66
N ASP A 134 12.07 -10.18 -15.37
CA ASP A 134 12.69 -11.11 -16.32
C ASP A 134 12.89 -12.52 -15.71
N LEU A 135 13.39 -12.58 -14.47
CA LEU A 135 13.61 -13.83 -13.73
C LEU A 135 12.31 -14.59 -13.42
N LEU A 136 11.16 -13.90 -13.40
CA LEU A 136 9.84 -14.48 -13.11
C LEU A 136 9.02 -14.74 -14.39
N ALA A 137 9.54 -14.34 -15.55
CA ALA A 137 8.89 -14.54 -16.84
C ALA A 137 8.48 -16.01 -17.12
N PRO A 138 9.29 -17.03 -16.79
CA PRO A 138 8.90 -18.42 -16.98
C PRO A 138 7.61 -18.79 -16.23
N ASN A 139 7.45 -18.30 -14.99
CA ASN A 139 6.25 -18.55 -14.19
C ASN A 139 5.00 -17.88 -14.80
N ALA A 140 5.16 -16.65 -15.32
CA ALA A 140 4.09 -15.93 -15.99
C ALA A 140 3.68 -16.58 -17.33
N LEU A 141 4.67 -17.00 -18.12
CA LEU A 141 4.45 -17.69 -19.40
C LEU A 141 3.74 -19.03 -19.23
N ALA A 142 4.05 -19.77 -18.16
CA ALA A 142 3.44 -21.07 -17.88
C ALA A 142 1.91 -21.00 -17.69
N VAL A 143 1.38 -19.85 -17.28
CA VAL A 143 -0.06 -19.66 -17.02
C VAL A 143 -0.79 -18.89 -18.11
N ARG A 144 -0.07 -18.26 -19.06
CA ARG A 144 -0.65 -17.41 -20.10
C ARG A 144 -1.72 -18.13 -20.93
N GLY A 145 -1.44 -19.34 -21.39
CA GLY A 145 -2.36 -20.10 -22.25
C GLY A 145 -3.64 -20.61 -21.55
N GLN A 146 -3.71 -20.48 -20.22
CA GLN A 146 -4.84 -20.94 -19.40
C GLN A 146 -5.61 -19.78 -18.75
N THR A 147 -5.26 -18.53 -19.07
CA THR A 147 -5.79 -17.32 -18.46
C THR A 147 -6.11 -16.27 -19.52
N ALA A 148 -6.68 -15.14 -19.11
CA ALA A 148 -6.97 -14.03 -20.01
C ALA A 148 -5.73 -13.14 -20.32
N ILE A 149 -4.52 -13.54 -19.92
CA ILE A 149 -3.30 -12.75 -20.15
C ILE A 149 -2.94 -12.76 -21.63
N GLU A 150 -3.12 -11.62 -22.28
CA GLU A 150 -2.80 -11.37 -23.69
C GLU A 150 -1.33 -11.02 -23.87
N ALA A 151 -0.76 -10.22 -22.93
CA ALA A 151 0.61 -9.74 -22.99
C ALA A 151 1.34 -9.85 -21.65
N ILE A 152 2.63 -10.13 -21.71
CA ILE A 152 3.54 -10.11 -20.56
C ILE A 152 4.64 -9.10 -20.85
N MET A 153 4.75 -8.07 -19.99
CA MET A 153 5.84 -7.11 -20.03
C MET A 153 6.87 -7.45 -18.96
N ILE A 154 8.13 -7.44 -19.30
CA ILE A 154 9.23 -7.76 -18.40
C ILE A 154 10.15 -6.58 -18.19
N THR A 155 10.72 -6.49 -17.00
CA THR A 155 11.79 -5.57 -16.62
C THR A 155 12.79 -6.27 -15.73
N SER A 156 13.98 -5.73 -15.56
CA SER A 156 14.93 -6.21 -14.55
C SER A 156 15.22 -5.13 -13.50
N ALA A 157 15.57 -5.55 -12.30
CA ALA A 157 15.99 -4.61 -11.25
C ALA A 157 17.23 -3.80 -11.70
N GLY A 158 18.11 -4.41 -12.49
CA GLY A 158 19.32 -3.77 -13.01
C GLY A 158 19.09 -2.55 -13.90
N GLU A 159 17.98 -2.48 -14.63
CA GLU A 159 17.67 -1.34 -15.51
C GLU A 159 17.56 -0.01 -14.76
N GLN A 160 17.15 -0.05 -13.50
CA GLN A 160 16.99 1.14 -12.65
C GLN A 160 18.08 1.24 -11.58
N SER A 161 19.17 0.49 -11.71
CA SER A 161 20.35 0.63 -10.87
C SER A 161 21.36 1.62 -11.46
N VAL A 162 22.33 2.04 -10.67
CA VAL A 162 23.44 2.89 -11.15
C VAL A 162 24.22 2.24 -12.31
N ALA A 163 24.25 0.89 -12.36
CA ALA A 163 24.91 0.14 -13.44
C ALA A 163 24.08 0.10 -14.74
N ALA A 164 22.80 0.45 -14.67
CA ALA A 164 21.87 0.49 -15.80
C ALA A 164 21.92 -0.77 -16.69
N VAL A 165 21.92 -1.95 -16.07
CA VAL A 165 22.04 -3.23 -16.77
C VAL A 165 20.74 -3.54 -17.53
N PRO A 166 20.78 -3.67 -18.87
CA PRO A 166 19.57 -3.91 -19.66
C PRO A 166 18.86 -5.21 -19.28
N CYS A 167 17.54 -5.19 -19.34
CA CYS A 167 16.71 -6.39 -19.22
C CYS A 167 16.99 -7.35 -20.38
N PRO A 168 17.28 -8.64 -20.12
CA PRO A 168 17.43 -9.62 -21.18
C PRO A 168 16.11 -9.82 -21.93
N ALA A 169 16.19 -10.17 -23.21
CA ALA A 169 15.00 -10.58 -23.98
C ALA A 169 14.57 -12.00 -23.55
N VAL A 170 13.28 -12.17 -23.36
CA VAL A 170 12.65 -13.48 -23.09
C VAL A 170 11.59 -13.71 -24.15
N GLU A 171 11.65 -14.84 -24.87
CA GLU A 171 10.69 -15.17 -25.91
C GLU A 171 9.24 -15.16 -25.36
N GLY A 172 8.31 -14.64 -26.13
CA GLY A 172 6.90 -14.52 -25.70
C GLY A 172 6.59 -13.34 -24.78
N THR A 173 7.58 -12.50 -24.49
CA THR A 173 7.42 -11.31 -23.64
C THR A 173 7.89 -10.03 -24.38
N GLN A 174 7.62 -8.87 -23.75
CA GLN A 174 8.07 -7.57 -24.23
C GLN A 174 8.85 -6.86 -23.13
N ARG A 175 10.02 -6.30 -23.43
CA ARG A 175 10.77 -5.52 -22.47
C ARG A 175 10.10 -4.17 -22.23
N LEU A 176 9.91 -3.82 -20.97
CA LEU A 176 9.29 -2.55 -20.56
C LEU A 176 10.09 -1.35 -21.11
N SER A 177 11.41 -1.43 -21.11
CA SER A 177 12.30 -0.40 -21.69
C SER A 177 12.01 -0.16 -23.17
N ASP A 178 11.82 -1.22 -23.97
CA ASP A 178 11.51 -1.08 -25.39
C ASP A 178 10.11 -0.49 -25.61
N VAL A 179 9.15 -0.94 -24.79
CA VAL A 179 7.79 -0.39 -24.83
C VAL A 179 7.79 1.10 -24.54
N LEU A 180 8.55 1.55 -23.54
CA LEU A 180 8.69 2.97 -23.22
C LEU A 180 9.44 3.76 -24.31
N ALA A 181 10.52 3.20 -24.88
CA ALA A 181 11.29 3.84 -25.94
C ALA A 181 10.47 4.08 -27.23
N ASN A 182 9.53 3.17 -27.53
CA ASN A 182 8.65 3.27 -28.69
C ASN A 182 7.51 4.29 -28.54
N VAL A 183 7.33 4.90 -27.37
CA VAL A 183 6.38 5.99 -27.13
C VAL A 183 7.10 7.33 -27.20
N THR A 184 7.15 7.94 -28.38
CA THR A 184 7.80 9.24 -28.62
C THR A 184 6.93 10.41 -28.15
N GLU A 185 5.60 10.26 -28.23
CA GLU A 185 4.64 11.27 -27.79
C GLU A 185 3.63 10.60 -26.82
N THR A 186 3.41 11.25 -25.70
CA THR A 186 2.41 10.79 -24.72
C THR A 186 1.03 11.30 -25.14
N ASN A 187 0.11 10.36 -25.32
CA ASN A 187 -1.29 10.67 -25.60
C ASN A 187 -2.15 9.97 -24.55
N MET A 188 -2.14 10.52 -23.35
CA MET A 188 -2.93 9.99 -22.24
C MET A 188 -4.42 10.28 -22.47
N PRO A 189 -5.29 9.26 -22.45
CA PRO A 189 -6.70 9.47 -22.63
C PRO A 189 -7.29 10.29 -21.45
N ASN A 190 -8.27 11.13 -21.78
CA ASN A 190 -9.08 11.77 -20.75
C ASN A 190 -10.20 10.80 -20.33
N VAL A 191 -9.92 9.99 -19.32
CA VAL A 191 -10.85 8.98 -18.81
C VAL A 191 -11.65 9.56 -17.66
N SER A 192 -12.98 9.50 -17.76
CA SER A 192 -13.86 9.82 -16.62
C SER A 192 -13.81 8.67 -15.62
N ILE A 193 -13.27 8.94 -14.45
CA ILE A 193 -13.18 8.00 -13.32
C ILE A 193 -14.05 8.55 -12.20
N ASP A 194 -15.00 7.74 -11.73
CA ASP A 194 -15.74 8.00 -10.50
C ASP A 194 -14.98 7.42 -9.31
N PRO A 195 -14.38 8.24 -8.45
CA PRO A 195 -13.52 7.74 -7.37
C PRO A 195 -14.24 6.85 -6.35
N GLU A 196 -15.54 7.04 -6.16
CA GLU A 196 -16.33 6.29 -5.17
C GLU A 196 -16.78 4.92 -5.68
N SER A 197 -17.01 4.79 -6.99
CA SER A 197 -17.54 3.56 -7.58
C SER A 197 -16.54 2.75 -8.36
N ASP A 198 -15.55 3.39 -9.02
CA ASP A 198 -14.55 2.72 -9.83
C ASP A 198 -13.48 2.05 -8.95
N VAL A 199 -13.23 0.78 -9.22
CA VAL A 199 -12.21 0.00 -8.53
C VAL A 199 -10.84 0.41 -9.03
N ALA A 200 -9.93 0.74 -8.11
CA ALA A 200 -8.54 1.08 -8.40
C ALA A 200 -7.61 -0.14 -8.26
N VAL A 201 -7.88 -0.97 -7.25
CA VAL A 201 -7.01 -2.12 -6.90
C VAL A 201 -7.85 -3.34 -6.57
N LEU A 202 -7.44 -4.49 -7.07
CA LEU A 202 -7.82 -5.79 -6.54
C LEU A 202 -6.66 -6.29 -5.66
N GLN A 203 -6.91 -6.31 -4.35
CA GLN A 203 -5.95 -6.85 -3.40
C GLN A 203 -6.36 -8.26 -3.01
N TYR A 204 -5.59 -9.25 -3.47
CA TYR A 204 -5.84 -10.64 -3.11
C TYR A 204 -5.32 -10.96 -1.70
N THR A 205 -6.19 -11.56 -0.90
CA THR A 205 -5.88 -12.01 0.46
C THR A 205 -5.86 -13.54 0.52
N GLY A 206 -4.96 -14.11 1.32
CA GLY A 206 -5.03 -15.52 1.68
C GLY A 206 -6.22 -15.74 2.62
N GLY A 207 -7.37 -16.11 2.07
CA GLY A 207 -8.55 -16.39 2.87
C GLY A 207 -8.33 -17.59 3.80
N THR A 208 -8.98 -17.59 4.96
CA THR A 208 -9.03 -18.73 5.90
C THR A 208 -9.57 -20.01 5.25
N THR A 209 -10.28 -19.88 4.14
CA THR A 209 -10.84 -20.99 3.33
C THR A 209 -9.88 -21.53 2.24
N GLY A 210 -8.66 -21.00 2.13
CA GLY A 210 -7.64 -21.43 1.19
C GLY A 210 -7.78 -20.92 -0.24
N VAL A 211 -8.91 -20.30 -0.62
CA VAL A 211 -9.10 -19.68 -1.94
C VAL A 211 -8.89 -18.17 -1.82
N PRO A 212 -7.92 -17.57 -2.54
CA PRO A 212 -7.68 -16.13 -2.48
C PRO A 212 -8.91 -15.34 -2.93
N LYS A 213 -9.23 -14.27 -2.21
CA LYS A 213 -10.33 -13.36 -2.52
C LYS A 213 -9.77 -11.99 -2.87
N GLY A 214 -10.22 -11.41 -3.97
CA GLY A 214 -9.83 -10.06 -4.39
C GLY A 214 -10.69 -9.00 -3.72
N ALA A 215 -10.18 -8.29 -2.70
CA ALA A 215 -10.85 -7.13 -2.13
C ALA A 215 -10.86 -5.99 -3.17
N MET A 216 -12.04 -5.46 -3.47
CA MET A 216 -12.22 -4.33 -4.38
C MET A 216 -12.04 -3.01 -3.64
N LEU A 217 -10.91 -2.35 -3.87
CA LEU A 217 -10.61 -1.05 -3.29
C LEU A 217 -10.83 0.04 -4.35
N THR A 218 -11.72 0.98 -4.06
CA THR A 218 -11.99 2.10 -4.96
C THR A 218 -10.88 3.14 -4.86
N HIS A 219 -10.83 4.06 -5.81
CA HIS A 219 -9.92 5.22 -5.73
C HIS A 219 -10.16 6.01 -4.45
N TYR A 220 -11.42 6.18 -4.05
CA TYR A 220 -11.80 6.91 -2.84
C TYR A 220 -11.36 6.19 -1.55
N ASN A 221 -11.55 4.85 -1.47
CA ASN A 221 -11.16 4.10 -0.26
C ASN A 221 -9.67 4.27 0.04
N ILE A 222 -8.84 4.10 -0.98
CA ILE A 222 -7.37 4.21 -0.82
C ILE A 222 -6.98 5.68 -0.57
N PHE A 223 -7.59 6.65 -1.29
CA PHE A 223 -7.24 8.06 -1.08
C PHE A 223 -7.65 8.53 0.32
N ALA A 224 -8.81 8.12 0.83
CA ALA A 224 -9.20 8.42 2.20
C ALA A 224 -8.17 7.87 3.19
N ASN A 225 -7.73 6.62 3.02
CA ASN A 225 -6.72 6.04 3.90
C ASN A 225 -5.35 6.71 3.78
N VAL A 226 -4.96 7.18 2.60
CA VAL A 226 -3.77 8.04 2.42
C VAL A 226 -3.86 9.29 3.28
N ILE A 227 -4.99 9.98 3.28
CA ILE A 227 -5.19 11.20 4.09
C ILE A 227 -5.19 10.85 5.58
N GLN A 228 -5.94 9.81 5.98
CA GLN A 228 -6.01 9.34 7.36
C GLN A 228 -4.62 9.01 7.92
N THR A 229 -3.80 8.27 7.17
CA THR A 229 -2.45 7.88 7.62
C THR A 229 -1.48 9.03 7.60
N THR A 230 -1.61 9.97 6.65
CA THR A 230 -0.71 11.12 6.54
C THR A 230 -0.90 12.10 7.71
N VAL A 231 -2.14 12.32 8.17
CA VAL A 231 -2.41 13.25 9.28
C VAL A 231 -1.84 12.77 10.62
N LEU A 232 -1.64 11.47 10.77
CA LEU A 232 -1.08 10.88 12.00
C LEU A 232 0.43 11.09 12.13
N HIS A 233 1.09 11.47 11.06
CA HIS A 233 2.51 11.75 11.10
C HIS A 233 2.78 13.03 11.90
N HIS A 234 3.97 13.10 12.47
CA HIS A 234 4.39 14.21 13.31
C HIS A 234 4.16 15.57 12.62
N PRO A 235 3.73 16.63 13.33
CA PRO A 235 3.45 17.95 12.76
C PRO A 235 4.66 18.61 12.08
N ASP A 236 5.89 18.17 12.39
CA ASP A 236 7.12 18.66 11.74
C ASP A 236 7.37 18.05 10.35
N GLN A 237 6.46 17.21 9.86
CA GLN A 237 6.56 16.63 8.54
C GLN A 237 6.47 17.71 7.46
N LYS A 238 7.44 17.68 6.55
CA LYS A 238 7.54 18.66 5.46
C LYS A 238 7.35 18.00 4.11
N ARG A 239 6.34 18.43 3.39
CA ARG A 239 6.09 17.95 2.04
C ARG A 239 7.31 18.18 1.15
N GLY A 240 7.72 17.12 0.42
CA GLY A 240 8.87 17.15 -0.49
C GLY A 240 10.24 17.02 0.19
N GLU A 241 10.30 16.92 1.52
CA GLU A 241 11.56 16.75 2.26
C GLU A 241 11.64 15.40 2.99
N GLU A 242 10.53 14.67 3.07
CA GLU A 242 10.48 13.38 3.74
C GLU A 242 11.20 12.29 2.94
N ARG A 243 11.71 11.30 3.66
CA ARG A 243 12.35 10.11 3.11
C ARG A 243 11.80 8.88 3.81
N ILE A 244 11.16 8.01 3.04
CA ILE A 244 10.49 6.81 3.55
C ILE A 244 11.33 5.59 3.20
N LEU A 245 11.74 4.80 4.19
CA LEU A 245 12.42 3.53 3.97
C LEU A 245 11.39 2.43 3.76
N LEU A 246 11.40 1.83 2.57
CA LEU A 246 10.38 0.90 2.12
C LEU A 246 10.94 -0.51 1.92
N VAL A 247 10.81 -1.31 2.96
CA VAL A 247 11.06 -2.75 2.94
C VAL A 247 9.74 -3.53 2.91
N ILE A 248 8.62 -2.92 3.39
CA ILE A 248 7.29 -3.50 3.21
C ILE A 248 6.93 -3.53 1.72
N PRO A 249 6.46 -4.68 1.20
CA PRO A 249 6.27 -4.83 -0.23
C PRO A 249 5.15 -3.94 -0.79
N TYR A 250 5.38 -3.32 -1.93
CA TYR A 250 4.36 -2.56 -2.66
C TYR A 250 3.17 -3.42 -3.13
N PHE A 251 3.39 -4.70 -3.42
CA PHE A 251 2.31 -5.62 -3.80
C PHE A 251 1.39 -6.00 -2.62
N HIS A 252 1.78 -5.66 -1.38
CA HIS A 252 0.90 -5.74 -0.21
C HIS A 252 0.25 -4.37 0.03
N ILE A 253 -1.04 -4.36 0.38
CA ILE A 253 -1.78 -3.09 0.51
C ILE A 253 -1.17 -2.12 1.54
N TYR A 254 -0.48 -2.62 2.57
CA TYR A 254 0.26 -1.77 3.50
C TYR A 254 1.37 -0.98 2.79
N GLY A 255 2.20 -1.66 2.00
CA GLY A 255 3.23 -1.00 1.18
C GLY A 255 2.63 -0.13 0.09
N PHE A 256 1.54 -0.57 -0.54
CA PHE A 256 0.86 0.19 -1.59
C PHE A 256 0.28 1.51 -1.07
N THR A 257 -0.48 1.49 0.02
CA THR A 257 -1.15 2.70 0.54
C THR A 257 -0.20 3.57 1.35
N VAL A 258 0.45 3.01 2.38
CA VAL A 258 1.30 3.79 3.32
C VAL A 258 2.67 4.12 2.71
N GLY A 259 3.20 3.22 1.88
CA GLY A 259 4.47 3.44 1.19
C GLY A 259 4.31 4.24 -0.10
N LEU A 260 3.73 3.60 -1.13
CA LEU A 260 3.67 4.15 -2.48
C LEU A 260 2.75 5.37 -2.56
N MET A 261 1.48 5.23 -2.17
CA MET A 261 0.48 6.30 -2.37
C MET A 261 0.69 7.47 -1.40
N ALA A 262 0.83 7.23 -0.09
CA ALA A 262 1.07 8.28 0.89
C ALA A 262 2.44 8.94 0.69
N GLY A 263 3.48 8.15 0.36
CA GLY A 263 4.80 8.69 0.00
C GLY A 263 4.74 9.62 -1.21
N THR A 264 3.98 9.25 -2.23
CA THR A 264 3.79 10.11 -3.41
C THR A 264 2.97 11.36 -3.05
N TRP A 265 1.91 11.23 -2.26
CA TRP A 265 1.10 12.36 -1.80
C TRP A 265 1.92 13.41 -1.03
N GLN A 266 2.83 12.94 -0.19
CA GLN A 266 3.73 13.80 0.58
C GLN A 266 4.93 14.32 -0.25
N GLY A 267 5.14 13.79 -1.45
CA GLY A 267 6.33 14.08 -2.26
C GLY A 267 7.62 13.55 -1.63
N ALA A 268 7.52 12.49 -0.84
CA ALA A 268 8.64 11.92 -0.12
C ALA A 268 9.53 11.08 -1.03
N GLN A 269 10.85 11.13 -0.83
CA GLN A 269 11.74 10.18 -1.48
C GLN A 269 11.50 8.78 -0.92
N GLN A 270 11.20 7.83 -1.80
CA GLN A 270 10.94 6.44 -1.48
C GLN A 270 12.24 5.63 -1.65
N ILE A 271 12.83 5.23 -0.52
CA ILE A 271 14.06 4.43 -0.48
C ILE A 271 13.64 2.96 -0.57
N LEU A 272 13.87 2.35 -1.73
CA LEU A 272 13.30 1.05 -2.09
C LEU A 272 14.27 -0.09 -1.81
N ILE A 273 13.87 -1.01 -0.94
CA ILE A 273 14.59 -2.25 -0.66
C ILE A 273 13.88 -3.39 -1.40
N PRO A 274 14.46 -3.93 -2.49
CA PRO A 274 13.78 -4.94 -3.32
C PRO A 274 13.69 -6.32 -2.66
N LYS A 275 14.64 -6.65 -1.82
CA LYS A 275 14.71 -7.89 -1.06
C LYS A 275 15.26 -7.57 0.32
N TYR A 276 14.58 -8.08 1.34
CA TYR A 276 15.04 -7.87 2.72
C TYR A 276 16.42 -8.50 2.94
N ASP A 277 17.32 -7.66 3.44
CA ASP A 277 18.63 -8.00 3.98
C ASP A 277 18.97 -6.94 5.03
N VAL A 278 19.40 -7.34 6.22
CA VAL A 278 19.58 -6.40 7.34
C VAL A 278 20.72 -5.42 7.10
N GLU A 279 21.82 -5.87 6.47
CA GLU A 279 22.97 -5.01 6.16
C GLU A 279 22.61 -3.99 5.07
N ALA A 280 21.89 -4.42 4.02
CA ALA A 280 21.40 -3.52 2.99
C ALA A 280 20.42 -2.49 3.56
N LEU A 281 19.54 -2.90 4.47
CA LEU A 281 18.60 -2.03 5.17
C LEU A 281 19.33 -0.97 6.01
N LEU A 282 20.27 -1.39 6.86
CA LEU A 282 21.05 -0.50 7.72
C LEU A 282 21.94 0.44 6.90
N THR A 283 22.55 -0.07 5.83
CA THR A 283 23.28 0.75 4.86
C THR A 283 22.41 1.85 4.27
N ALA A 284 21.18 1.51 3.87
CA ALA A 284 20.23 2.50 3.36
C ALA A 284 19.85 3.54 4.42
N ILE A 285 19.72 3.14 5.69
CA ILE A 285 19.48 4.08 6.81
C ILE A 285 20.65 5.08 6.93
N ARG A 286 21.88 4.59 6.91
CA ARG A 286 23.08 5.45 6.99
C ARG A 286 23.17 6.42 5.82
N ASP A 287 22.98 5.93 4.60
CA ASP A 287 23.26 6.69 3.38
C ASP A 287 22.13 7.68 3.04
N PHE A 288 20.89 7.29 3.26
CA PHE A 288 19.72 8.10 2.89
C PHE A 288 19.05 8.80 4.08
N ARG A 289 19.35 8.43 5.33
CA ARG A 289 18.81 9.03 6.55
C ARG A 289 17.28 9.17 6.47
N PRO A 290 16.52 8.06 6.41
CA PRO A 290 15.08 8.11 6.32
C PRO A 290 14.47 8.86 7.51
N THR A 291 13.36 9.54 7.25
CA THR A 291 12.60 10.26 8.28
C THR A 291 11.45 9.41 8.82
N TYR A 292 10.99 8.45 8.03
CA TYR A 292 9.91 7.53 8.38
C TYR A 292 10.24 6.11 7.96
N PHE A 293 10.02 5.14 8.84
CA PHE A 293 10.30 3.75 8.59
C PHE A 293 9.13 2.84 9.03
N PRO A 294 8.19 2.53 8.11
CA PRO A 294 7.17 1.51 8.34
C PRO A 294 7.74 0.11 8.08
N ALA A 295 7.51 -0.82 9.01
CA ALA A 295 7.98 -2.19 8.87
C ALA A 295 7.05 -3.20 9.60
N VAL A 296 7.49 -4.44 9.67
CA VAL A 296 6.82 -5.54 10.39
C VAL A 296 7.69 -6.00 11.56
N PRO A 297 7.14 -6.70 12.58
CA PRO A 297 7.86 -7.05 13.81
C PRO A 297 9.20 -7.77 13.55
N THR A 298 9.26 -8.70 12.61
CA THR A 298 10.48 -9.46 12.30
C THR A 298 11.65 -8.59 11.86
N ILE A 299 11.37 -7.46 11.20
CA ILE A 299 12.40 -6.51 10.77
C ILE A 299 12.95 -5.75 11.98
N TYR A 300 12.10 -5.27 12.87
CA TYR A 300 12.55 -4.62 14.11
C TYR A 300 13.37 -5.56 14.99
N VAL A 301 12.94 -6.82 15.12
CA VAL A 301 13.71 -7.86 15.82
C VAL A 301 15.09 -8.07 15.20
N SER A 302 15.18 -8.12 13.86
CA SER A 302 16.47 -8.31 13.21
C SER A 302 17.43 -7.12 13.38
N ILE A 303 16.88 -5.89 13.43
CA ILE A 303 17.67 -4.68 13.74
C ILE A 303 18.17 -4.72 15.19
N LEU A 304 17.32 -5.11 16.14
CA LEU A 304 17.70 -5.26 17.55
C LEU A 304 18.84 -6.28 17.74
N ASN A 305 18.80 -7.36 16.98
CA ASN A 305 19.83 -8.41 17.04
C ASN A 305 21.13 -8.03 16.31
N HIS A 306 21.16 -6.92 15.59
CA HIS A 306 22.34 -6.47 14.87
C HIS A 306 23.28 -5.66 15.80
N PRO A 307 24.51 -6.11 16.08
CA PRO A 307 25.36 -5.55 17.13
C PRO A 307 25.75 -4.08 16.90
N LYS A 308 25.70 -3.62 15.65
CA LYS A 308 26.12 -2.28 15.23
C LYS A 308 24.99 -1.42 14.70
N ALA A 309 23.71 -1.76 14.94
CA ALA A 309 22.57 -1.05 14.35
C ALA A 309 22.63 0.47 14.60
N ARG A 310 23.05 0.91 15.78
CA ARG A 310 23.20 2.34 16.12
C ARG A 310 24.27 3.06 15.30
N GLU A 311 25.34 2.37 14.91
CA GLU A 311 26.41 2.97 14.08
C GLU A 311 25.92 3.39 12.70
N TYR A 312 24.82 2.77 12.22
CA TYR A 312 24.16 3.13 10.97
C TYR A 312 23.17 4.32 11.11
N GLY A 313 22.97 4.84 12.32
CA GLY A 313 22.12 6.00 12.56
C GLY A 313 20.63 5.69 12.65
N ILE A 314 20.24 4.48 13.05
CA ILE A 314 18.83 4.10 13.27
C ILE A 314 18.14 5.03 14.29
N ASP A 315 18.90 5.57 15.25
CA ASP A 315 18.47 6.55 16.25
C ASP A 315 18.21 7.95 15.67
N LYS A 316 18.46 8.18 14.39
CA LYS A 316 18.17 9.43 13.68
C LYS A 316 16.86 9.37 12.87
N VAL A 317 16.26 8.20 12.75
CA VAL A 317 14.94 8.06 12.12
C VAL A 317 13.89 8.65 13.06
N ARG A 318 13.08 9.58 12.54
CA ARG A 318 12.14 10.36 13.38
C ARG A 318 10.92 9.54 13.79
N ALA A 319 10.38 8.69 12.91
CA ALA A 319 9.16 7.96 13.14
C ALA A 319 9.25 6.51 12.67
N PHE A 320 8.80 5.61 13.54
CA PHE A 320 8.69 4.18 13.26
C PHE A 320 7.25 3.72 13.39
N ASN A 321 6.82 2.85 12.50
CA ASN A 321 5.49 2.25 12.55
C ASN A 321 5.56 0.76 12.27
N CYS A 322 4.95 -0.04 13.13
CA CYS A 322 4.87 -1.48 12.98
C CYS A 322 3.43 -1.92 12.71
N GLY A 323 3.25 -2.80 11.73
CA GLY A 323 1.93 -3.34 11.39
C GLY A 323 2.00 -4.76 10.84
N SER A 324 0.86 -5.26 10.41
CA SER A 324 0.64 -6.59 9.80
C SER A 324 0.77 -7.80 10.72
N ALA A 325 1.31 -7.67 11.92
CA ALA A 325 1.37 -8.73 12.94
C ALA A 325 1.47 -8.13 14.34
N PRO A 326 1.10 -8.84 15.39
CA PRO A 326 1.27 -8.40 16.77
C PRO A 326 2.74 -8.11 17.09
N LEU A 327 3.00 -6.99 17.76
CA LEU A 327 4.33 -6.55 18.16
C LEU A 327 4.54 -6.88 19.65
N PRO A 328 5.51 -7.74 20.02
CA PRO A 328 5.78 -8.04 21.42
C PRO A 328 6.23 -6.81 22.21
N LEU A 329 5.70 -6.63 23.42
CA LEU A 329 6.03 -5.51 24.30
C LEU A 329 7.54 -5.37 24.54
N GLU A 330 8.22 -6.48 24.71
CA GLU A 330 9.67 -6.50 24.91
C GLU A 330 10.43 -5.92 23.71
N VAL A 331 9.94 -6.16 22.49
CA VAL A 331 10.53 -5.59 21.26
C VAL A 331 10.33 -4.07 21.25
N ILE A 332 9.16 -3.57 21.63
CA ILE A 332 8.88 -2.13 21.75
C ILE A 332 9.88 -1.51 22.72
N ASP A 333 9.96 -2.03 23.95
CA ASP A 333 10.80 -1.51 25.03
C ASP A 333 12.29 -1.50 24.65
N GLN A 334 12.77 -2.57 24.04
CA GLN A 334 14.18 -2.67 23.62
C GLN A 334 14.47 -1.72 22.48
N PHE A 335 13.58 -1.62 21.48
CA PHE A 335 13.78 -0.78 20.32
C PHE A 335 13.73 0.72 20.69
N GLU A 336 12.78 1.12 21.53
CA GLU A 336 12.68 2.50 22.02
C GLU A 336 13.89 2.90 22.89
N ARG A 337 14.36 1.99 23.75
CA ARG A 337 15.62 2.23 24.49
C ARG A 337 16.84 2.35 23.58
N MET A 338 16.91 1.55 22.51
CA MET A 338 18.01 1.59 21.56
C MET A 338 18.00 2.88 20.73
N THR A 339 16.85 3.34 20.29
CA THR A 339 16.73 4.44 19.34
C THR A 339 16.46 5.78 20.00
N GLY A 340 15.83 5.80 21.19
CA GLY A 340 15.29 7.01 21.81
C GLY A 340 14.02 7.52 21.13
N GLY A 341 13.55 6.85 20.08
CA GLY A 341 12.33 7.16 19.34
C GLY A 341 11.14 6.33 19.80
N THR A 342 9.98 6.61 19.24
CA THR A 342 8.72 5.89 19.50
C THR A 342 8.43 4.89 18.38
N LEU A 343 8.16 3.64 18.76
CA LEU A 343 7.69 2.60 17.84
C LEU A 343 6.17 2.45 17.93
N ASN A 344 5.47 3.05 16.99
CA ASN A 344 4.00 3.04 16.94
C ASN A 344 3.49 1.73 16.34
N GLU A 345 2.40 1.20 16.92
CA GLU A 345 1.68 0.08 16.35
C GLU A 345 0.53 0.58 15.47
N GLY A 346 0.34 -0.08 14.33
CA GLY A 346 -0.80 0.11 13.44
C GLY A 346 -1.50 -1.21 13.17
N TYR A 347 -2.82 -1.16 13.11
CA TYR A 347 -3.66 -2.31 12.75
C TYR A 347 -4.48 -1.99 11.51
N GLY A 348 -4.66 -3.03 10.70
CA GLY A 348 -5.46 -2.94 9.51
C GLY A 348 -5.60 -4.27 8.79
N LEU A 349 -6.38 -4.25 7.73
CA LEU A 349 -6.66 -5.40 6.89
C LEU A 349 -6.84 -4.94 5.44
N SER A 350 -6.66 -5.85 4.49
CA SER A 350 -6.73 -5.51 3.06
C SER A 350 -8.07 -4.90 2.68
N GLU A 351 -9.13 -5.34 3.32
CA GLU A 351 -10.51 -4.89 3.15
C GLU A 351 -10.75 -3.45 3.64
N ALA A 352 -9.77 -2.86 4.32
CA ALA A 352 -9.84 -1.49 4.86
C ALA A 352 -8.75 -0.55 4.31
N SER A 353 -8.06 -0.87 3.24
CA SER A 353 -7.17 -0.02 2.40
C SER A 353 -5.81 0.46 2.95
N PRO A 354 -5.11 -0.06 3.97
CA PRO A 354 -5.51 -1.07 4.94
C PRO A 354 -5.78 -0.55 6.35
N VAL A 355 -5.28 0.66 6.74
CA VAL A 355 -5.13 1.07 8.14
C VAL A 355 -6.46 1.50 8.74
N THR A 356 -6.76 1.00 9.93
CA THR A 356 -7.97 1.36 10.67
C THR A 356 -7.68 1.94 12.04
N HIS A 357 -6.58 1.49 12.67
CA HIS A 357 -6.14 1.93 13.99
C HIS A 357 -4.64 2.20 14.02
N THR A 358 -4.24 3.08 14.92
CA THR A 358 -2.83 3.29 15.26
C THR A 358 -2.70 3.81 16.69
N THR A 359 -1.54 3.57 17.30
CA THR A 359 -1.21 4.22 18.57
C THR A 359 -0.89 5.69 18.33
N PRO A 360 -1.36 6.63 19.19
CA PRO A 360 -0.96 8.04 19.12
C PRO A 360 0.55 8.21 19.26
N SER A 361 1.08 9.30 18.70
CA SER A 361 2.51 9.60 18.76
C SER A 361 2.92 10.31 20.05
N LEU A 362 2.12 11.27 20.53
CA LEU A 362 2.38 12.06 21.75
C LEU A 362 1.35 11.83 22.87
N SER A 363 0.10 11.54 22.51
CA SER A 363 -0.94 11.26 23.50
C SER A 363 -0.73 9.92 24.19
N ARG A 364 -1.61 9.59 25.14
CA ARG A 364 -1.49 8.36 25.94
C ARG A 364 -1.49 7.09 25.06
N ARG A 365 -0.38 6.38 25.08
CA ARG A 365 -0.19 5.10 24.40
C ARG A 365 -0.55 3.93 25.32
N LYS A 366 -1.02 2.84 24.72
CA LYS A 366 -1.17 1.53 25.37
C LYS A 366 -0.36 0.50 24.55
N PRO A 367 0.92 0.28 24.86
CA PRO A 367 1.73 -0.75 24.19
C PRO A 367 1.03 -2.11 24.23
N GLY A 368 1.11 -2.88 23.14
CA GLY A 368 0.39 -4.16 22.99
C GLY A 368 -1.10 -4.00 22.64
N SER A 369 -1.53 -2.78 22.30
CA SER A 369 -2.86 -2.50 21.77
C SER A 369 -2.75 -2.11 20.31
N ILE A 370 -3.75 -2.43 19.49
CA ILE A 370 -3.85 -1.97 18.10
C ILE A 370 -3.99 -0.44 17.97
N GLY A 371 -4.13 0.28 19.08
CA GLY A 371 -4.30 1.72 19.11
C GLY A 371 -5.75 2.16 19.05
N ILE A 372 -5.96 3.40 18.62
CA ILE A 372 -7.27 4.04 18.47
C ILE A 372 -7.66 4.15 17.00
N PRO A 373 -8.96 4.19 16.67
CA PRO A 373 -9.44 4.34 15.30
C PRO A 373 -8.89 5.60 14.62
N LEU A 374 -8.69 5.53 13.32
CA LEU A 374 -8.33 6.69 12.50
C LEU A 374 -9.49 7.71 12.42
N PRO A 375 -9.25 8.97 12.03
CA PRO A 375 -10.32 9.93 11.77
C PRO A 375 -11.40 9.35 10.85
N ASP A 376 -12.67 9.67 11.15
CA ASP A 376 -13.86 9.17 10.44
C ASP A 376 -13.98 7.64 10.37
N THR A 377 -13.28 6.93 11.25
CA THR A 377 -13.42 5.49 11.43
C THR A 377 -14.23 5.20 12.68
N ASP A 378 -15.41 4.63 12.50
CA ASP A 378 -16.26 4.17 13.60
C ASP A 378 -16.00 2.70 13.90
N ILE A 379 -16.06 2.37 15.18
CA ILE A 379 -15.89 0.98 15.64
C ILE A 379 -17.01 0.59 16.61
N LYS A 380 -17.27 -0.69 16.68
CA LYS A 380 -18.01 -1.34 17.76
C LYS A 380 -17.45 -2.76 17.97
N ILE A 381 -17.50 -3.22 19.19
CA ILE A 381 -17.23 -4.64 19.49
C ILE A 381 -18.58 -5.31 19.70
N VAL A 382 -18.83 -6.40 18.98
CA VAL A 382 -20.10 -7.14 19.05
C VAL A 382 -19.90 -8.55 19.60
N ASP A 383 -20.95 -9.13 20.12
CA ASP A 383 -20.91 -10.49 20.66
C ASP A 383 -20.59 -11.54 19.58
N LEU A 384 -19.84 -12.57 19.96
CA LEU A 384 -19.39 -13.62 19.03
C LEU A 384 -20.50 -14.60 18.62
N VAL A 385 -21.67 -14.57 19.28
CA VAL A 385 -22.77 -15.50 19.00
C VAL A 385 -23.67 -14.99 17.90
N SER A 386 -24.18 -13.76 18.06
CA SER A 386 -25.07 -13.14 17.06
C SER A 386 -24.33 -12.26 16.07
N GLY A 387 -23.20 -11.66 16.47
CA GLY A 387 -22.47 -10.64 15.69
C GLY A 387 -23.27 -9.32 15.53
N LEU A 388 -24.27 -9.07 16.39
CA LEU A 388 -25.17 -7.94 16.26
C LEU A 388 -25.13 -6.99 17.47
N ASN A 389 -25.07 -7.55 18.68
CA ASN A 389 -25.20 -6.76 19.89
C ASN A 389 -23.86 -6.23 20.35
N ALA A 390 -23.74 -4.93 20.57
CA ALA A 390 -22.55 -4.34 21.13
C ALA A 390 -22.30 -4.88 22.55
N VAL A 391 -21.05 -5.24 22.84
CA VAL A 391 -20.64 -5.68 24.19
C VAL A 391 -20.12 -4.49 25.00
N ALA A 392 -20.12 -4.62 26.32
CA ALA A 392 -19.60 -3.59 27.21
C ALA A 392 -18.09 -3.39 27.00
N PRO A 393 -17.56 -2.17 27.23
CA PRO A 393 -16.12 -1.92 27.20
C PRO A 393 -15.36 -2.87 28.14
N GLY A 394 -14.29 -3.49 27.62
CA GLY A 394 -13.49 -4.49 28.32
C GLY A 394 -13.96 -5.93 28.14
N ALA A 395 -15.11 -6.18 27.51
CA ALA A 395 -15.53 -7.51 27.12
C ALA A 395 -14.92 -7.92 25.77
N GLU A 396 -14.73 -9.23 25.58
CA GLU A 396 -14.27 -9.81 24.31
C GLU A 396 -15.40 -9.85 23.29
N GLY A 397 -15.07 -9.65 22.01
CA GLY A 397 -16.02 -9.72 20.91
C GLY A 397 -15.36 -9.50 19.54
N GLU A 398 -16.18 -9.47 18.49
CA GLU A 398 -15.76 -9.19 17.12
C GLU A 398 -15.68 -7.68 16.88
N LEU A 399 -14.55 -7.23 16.35
CA LEU A 399 -14.33 -5.83 15.97
C LEU A 399 -15.03 -5.53 14.64
N CYS A 400 -16.07 -4.71 14.68
CA CYS A 400 -16.71 -4.18 13.48
C CYS A 400 -16.20 -2.76 13.20
N ILE A 401 -15.94 -2.46 11.92
CA ILE A 401 -15.31 -1.21 11.48
C ILE A 401 -16.15 -0.58 10.36
N ALA A 402 -16.41 0.72 10.46
CA ALA A 402 -17.02 1.49 9.39
C ALA A 402 -16.21 2.77 9.11
N GLY A 403 -16.00 3.10 7.84
CA GLY A 403 -15.22 4.28 7.46
C GLY A 403 -15.07 4.42 5.95
N PRO A 404 -14.53 5.54 5.49
CA PRO A 404 -14.38 5.82 4.06
C PRO A 404 -13.37 4.87 3.37
N GLN A 405 -12.49 4.23 4.13
CA GLN A 405 -11.46 3.31 3.66
C GLN A 405 -11.95 1.87 3.45
N ILE A 406 -13.19 1.54 3.82
CA ILE A 406 -13.72 0.18 3.73
C ILE A 406 -13.98 -0.21 2.28
N MET A 407 -13.60 -1.42 1.89
CA MET A 407 -13.73 -1.97 0.54
C MET A 407 -15.16 -1.92 -0.01
N LYS A 408 -15.29 -1.97 -1.32
CA LYS A 408 -16.57 -2.13 -2.01
C LYS A 408 -17.16 -3.54 -1.85
N GLY A 409 -16.34 -4.55 -1.58
CA GLY A 409 -16.67 -5.96 -1.47
C GLY A 409 -15.60 -6.83 -2.10
N TYR A 410 -15.85 -8.13 -2.22
CA TYR A 410 -14.96 -9.07 -2.89
C TYR A 410 -15.35 -9.25 -4.37
N TRP A 411 -14.35 -9.27 -5.24
CA TRP A 411 -14.50 -9.41 -6.69
C TRP A 411 -15.21 -10.71 -7.04
N LYS A 412 -16.38 -10.64 -7.72
CA LYS A 412 -17.21 -11.77 -8.13
C LYS A 412 -17.62 -12.72 -6.99
N ARG A 413 -17.68 -12.24 -5.74
CA ARG A 413 -17.98 -13.03 -4.54
C ARG A 413 -19.11 -12.35 -3.75
N HIS A 414 -20.36 -12.52 -4.20
CA HIS A 414 -21.51 -11.83 -3.59
C HIS A 414 -21.81 -12.32 -2.17
N ASP A 415 -21.76 -13.64 -1.95
CA ASP A 415 -22.07 -14.25 -0.66
C ASP A 415 -21.01 -13.90 0.40
N GLU A 416 -19.73 -13.99 0.03
CA GLU A 416 -18.63 -13.60 0.91
C GLU A 416 -18.65 -12.10 1.21
N THR A 417 -19.07 -11.28 0.23
CA THR A 417 -19.26 -9.83 0.44
C THR A 417 -20.38 -9.58 1.44
N ALA A 418 -21.53 -10.23 1.28
CA ALA A 418 -22.66 -10.12 2.20
C ALA A 418 -22.34 -10.65 3.62
N GLY A 419 -21.46 -11.65 3.71
CA GLY A 419 -20.94 -12.15 4.99
C GLY A 419 -20.00 -11.19 5.69
N ALA A 420 -19.17 -10.46 4.94
CA ALA A 420 -18.17 -9.54 5.47
C ALA A 420 -18.70 -8.12 5.68
N LEU A 421 -19.60 -7.64 4.82
CA LEU A 421 -20.14 -6.27 4.86
C LEU A 421 -21.61 -6.28 5.25
N ARG A 422 -21.93 -5.62 6.35
CA ARG A 422 -23.31 -5.49 6.84
C ARG A 422 -23.74 -4.02 6.89
N LYS A 423 -24.98 -3.73 6.51
CA LYS A 423 -25.56 -2.39 6.65
C LYS A 423 -26.35 -2.30 7.95
N ASP A 424 -26.16 -1.23 8.69
CA ASP A 424 -27.04 -0.88 9.81
C ASP A 424 -28.33 -0.18 9.33
N GLU A 425 -29.21 0.14 10.29
CA GLU A 425 -30.50 0.82 10.01
C GLU A 425 -30.31 2.21 9.39
N GLN A 426 -29.18 2.87 9.59
CA GLN A 426 -28.83 4.16 9.01
C GLN A 426 -28.19 4.01 7.61
N GLY A 427 -28.02 2.78 7.12
CA GLY A 427 -27.40 2.47 5.83
C GLY A 427 -25.86 2.51 5.85
N ARG A 428 -25.23 2.64 7.03
CA ARG A 428 -23.78 2.61 7.18
C ARG A 428 -23.26 1.18 6.97
N VAL A 429 -22.18 1.04 6.21
CA VAL A 429 -21.54 -0.25 5.93
C VAL A 429 -20.50 -0.55 7.01
N TRP A 430 -20.62 -1.72 7.62
CA TRP A 430 -19.71 -2.28 8.62
C TRP A 430 -18.99 -3.51 8.05
N LEU A 431 -17.67 -3.54 8.18
CA LEU A 431 -16.78 -4.67 7.96
C LEU A 431 -16.51 -5.36 9.28
#